data_f49bb1acc6c532d5083cf0ae1df5b3c5
#
_entry.id   f49bb1acc6c532d5083cf0ae1df5b3c5
#
_cell.length_a   1.000
_cell.length_b   1.000
_cell.length_c   1.000
_cell.angle_alpha   90.00
_cell.angle_beta   90.00
_cell.angle_gamma   90.00
#
_symmetry.space_group_name_H-M   'P 1'
#
loop_
_entity.id
_entity.type
_entity.pdbx_description
1 polymer ?
#
loop_
_entity_poly.entity_id
_entity_poly.type
_entity_poly.pdbx_seq_one_letter_code
_entity_poly.pdbx_strand_id
1 'polypeptide(L)'
;MFEQFEIENGLIIGNRNSMEMKVEGMVSNIFTSEGRNNMRLIEVILDDKNLNEAVKRVKRNKGVAGVDKMTVYEIDTYFQNNKERIKKEILEKKYRPQPVKRVYIPKSNAKKRPLGIPSVTDRVIQQAIAQVLMKIYEDRFSDNRFGFRPNRSAHDALERTLEYLNEGCEWIIDMDIEAYFDTVNHDKLISILREEVKDSTTLHLIRKFLQAGIMEKD
;
A
#
# COMPACT_ATOMS: atom_id res chain seq x y z
N MET A 1 5.83 -2.61 -5.96
CA MET A 1 6.47 -3.94 -5.96
C MET A 1 6.10 -4.61 -4.66
N PHE A 2 5.21 -5.58 -4.73
CA PHE A 2 4.76 -6.33 -3.55
C PHE A 2 5.46 -7.67 -3.59
N GLU A 3 6.26 -7.95 -2.56
CA GLU A 3 6.89 -9.25 -2.37
C GLU A 3 5.83 -10.30 -2.03
N GLN A 4 6.06 -11.50 -2.51
CA GLN A 4 5.30 -12.70 -2.20
C GLN A 4 5.18 -12.86 -0.68
N PHE A 5 3.96 -12.92 -0.18
CA PHE A 5 3.68 -13.44 1.14
C PHE A 5 3.60 -14.96 1.03
N GLU A 6 4.51 -15.67 1.66
CA GLU A 6 4.30 -17.07 2.02
C GLU A 6 3.17 -17.13 3.03
N ILE A 7 2.14 -17.88 2.68
CA ILE A 7 1.02 -18.17 3.58
C ILE A 7 1.44 -19.36 4.41
N GLU A 8 1.92 -19.12 5.63
CA GLU A 8 1.88 -20.16 6.65
C GLU A 8 0.54 -20.11 7.39
N ASN A 9 -0.04 -21.28 7.54
CA ASN A 9 -1.31 -21.56 8.21
C ASN A 9 -1.40 -20.87 9.57
N GLY A 10 -2.40 -20.03 9.75
CA GLY A 10 -2.67 -19.47 11.06
C GLY A 10 -3.98 -18.72 11.14
N LEU A 11 -5.02 -19.44 11.48
CA LEU A 11 -6.28 -18.91 11.95
C LEU A 11 -6.01 -18.01 13.15
N ILE A 12 -6.00 -16.70 12.99
CA ILE A 12 -6.03 -15.77 14.11
C ILE A 12 -7.49 -15.31 14.29
N ILE A 13 -8.18 -16.03 15.14
CA ILE A 13 -9.39 -15.53 15.81
C ILE A 13 -8.90 -14.56 16.88
N GLY A 14 -8.87 -13.29 16.57
CA GLY A 14 -8.53 -12.21 17.48
C GLY A 14 -9.54 -11.08 17.32
N ASN A 15 -10.21 -10.77 18.40
CA ASN A 15 -11.27 -9.77 18.56
C ASN A 15 -11.11 -8.52 17.67
N ARG A 16 -11.96 -8.42 16.63
CA ARG A 16 -12.03 -7.38 15.60
C ARG A 16 -12.61 -6.03 16.08
N ASN A 17 -12.92 -5.84 17.36
CA ASN A 17 -14.09 -5.03 17.70
C ASN A 17 -13.87 -3.62 18.23
N SER A 18 -12.69 -3.02 18.27
CA SER A 18 -12.63 -1.61 18.70
C SER A 18 -11.77 -0.66 17.86
N MET A 19 -10.78 -1.20 17.18
CA MET A 19 -9.80 -0.38 16.44
C MET A 19 -10.17 -0.18 14.96
N GLU A 20 -10.70 -1.22 14.31
CA GLU A 20 -11.20 -1.15 12.93
C GLU A 20 -12.45 -0.28 12.83
N MET A 21 -13.41 -0.42 13.75
CA MET A 21 -14.61 0.43 13.80
C MET A 21 -14.31 1.91 13.99
N LYS A 22 -13.22 2.28 14.68
CA LYS A 22 -12.89 3.68 14.92
C LYS A 22 -12.25 4.36 13.70
N VAL A 23 -11.45 3.61 12.93
CA VAL A 23 -10.90 4.11 11.65
C VAL A 23 -11.96 4.08 10.55
N GLU A 24 -12.85 3.08 10.54
CA GLU A 24 -14.03 3.04 9.66
C GLU A 24 -14.98 4.20 9.93
N GLY A 25 -15.24 4.52 11.20
CA GLY A 25 -16.02 5.71 11.57
C GLY A 25 -15.34 7.01 11.15
N MET A 26 -14.02 7.11 11.20
CA MET A 26 -13.28 8.29 10.73
C MET A 26 -13.32 8.40 9.21
N VAL A 27 -13.19 7.31 8.47
CA VAL A 27 -13.27 7.31 7.01
C VAL A 27 -14.70 7.60 6.53
N SER A 28 -15.72 6.98 7.13
CA SER A 28 -17.12 7.27 6.80
C SER A 28 -17.49 8.72 7.05
N ASN A 29 -17.00 9.35 8.13
CA ASN A 29 -17.25 10.76 8.43
C ASN A 29 -16.59 11.73 7.44
N ILE A 30 -15.58 11.31 6.69
CA ILE A 30 -14.97 12.12 5.62
C ILE A 30 -15.85 12.13 4.37
N PHE A 31 -16.61 11.07 4.14
CA PHE A 31 -17.41 10.87 2.91
C PHE A 31 -18.92 11.13 3.10
N THR A 32 -19.43 11.21 4.34
CA THR A 32 -20.83 11.58 4.56
C THR A 32 -20.99 13.09 4.58
N SER A 33 -21.88 13.59 3.73
CA SER A 33 -22.22 14.99 3.56
C SER A 33 -22.86 15.67 4.79
N GLU A 34 -23.06 14.96 5.89
CA GLU A 34 -23.77 15.44 7.08
C GLU A 34 -22.91 15.65 8.33
N GLY A 35 -21.65 15.23 8.32
CA GLY A 35 -20.74 15.42 9.46
C GLY A 35 -19.83 16.62 9.31
N ARG A 36 -20.03 17.69 10.09
CA ARG A 36 -19.13 18.85 10.19
C ARG A 36 -17.77 18.53 10.86
N ASN A 37 -17.15 17.42 10.52
CA ASN A 37 -15.75 17.16 10.85
C ASN A 37 -14.94 17.29 9.57
N ASN A 38 -14.39 18.46 9.36
CA ASN A 38 -13.59 18.88 8.20
C ASN A 38 -12.18 18.25 8.24
N MET A 39 -12.07 16.96 8.62
CA MET A 39 -10.81 16.26 8.71
C MET A 39 -10.33 15.88 7.31
N ARG A 40 -9.15 16.37 6.93
CA ARG A 40 -8.52 16.05 5.65
C ARG A 40 -8.04 14.60 5.65
N LEU A 41 -8.06 13.94 4.48
CA LEU A 41 -7.60 12.55 4.35
C LEU A 41 -6.16 12.38 4.83
N ILE A 42 -5.29 13.36 4.58
CA ILE A 42 -3.90 13.34 5.05
C ILE A 42 -3.82 13.26 6.59
N GLU A 43 -4.75 13.87 7.32
CA GLU A 43 -4.76 13.82 8.78
C GLU A 43 -5.10 12.41 9.29
N VAL A 44 -5.99 11.70 8.60
CA VAL A 44 -6.28 10.29 8.90
C VAL A 44 -5.08 9.40 8.58
N ILE A 45 -4.41 9.64 7.46
CA ILE A 45 -3.18 8.91 7.10
C ILE A 45 -2.10 9.11 8.16
N LEU A 46 -1.94 10.34 8.66
CA LEU A 46 -0.93 10.72 9.65
C LEU A 46 -1.37 10.54 11.10
N ASP A 47 -2.56 9.98 11.34
CA ASP A 47 -3.00 9.64 12.68
C ASP A 47 -2.03 8.65 13.35
N ASP A 48 -1.77 8.84 14.64
CA ASP A 48 -0.79 8.06 15.37
C ASP A 48 -1.10 6.56 15.38
N LYS A 49 -2.38 6.20 15.42
CA LYS A 49 -2.77 4.78 15.41
C LYS A 49 -2.49 4.16 14.05
N ASN A 50 -2.81 4.88 12.96
CA ASN A 50 -2.55 4.42 11.60
C ASN A 50 -1.04 4.28 11.34
N LEU A 51 -0.25 5.26 11.78
CA LEU A 51 1.22 5.23 11.65
C LEU A 51 1.84 4.10 12.48
N ASN A 52 1.40 3.90 13.71
CA ASN A 52 1.89 2.82 14.55
C ASN A 52 1.57 1.42 13.98
N GLU A 53 0.38 1.26 13.40
CA GLU A 53 0.04 0.02 12.68
C GLU A 53 0.88 -0.16 11.43
N ALA A 54 1.17 0.90 10.68
CA ALA A 54 2.06 0.85 9.53
C ALA A 54 3.48 0.42 9.93
N VAL A 55 4.02 0.95 11.02
CA VAL A 55 5.33 0.53 11.57
C VAL A 55 5.32 -0.97 11.90
N LYS A 56 4.28 -1.46 12.60
CA LYS A 56 4.16 -2.88 12.94
C LYS A 56 4.15 -3.77 11.70
N ARG A 57 3.40 -3.39 10.67
CA ARG A 57 3.32 -4.16 9.41
C ARG A 57 4.65 -4.18 8.67
N VAL A 58 5.34 -3.03 8.56
CA VAL A 58 6.66 -2.95 7.93
C VAL A 58 7.69 -3.80 8.67
N LYS A 59 7.67 -3.80 10.01
CA LYS A 59 8.54 -4.68 10.82
C LYS A 59 8.26 -6.16 10.60
N ARG A 60 6.98 -6.55 10.62
CA ARG A 60 6.58 -7.94 10.41
C ARG A 60 7.07 -8.51 9.08
N ASN A 61 7.12 -7.67 8.04
CA ASN A 61 7.57 -8.08 6.71
C ASN A 61 9.10 -8.29 6.62
N LYS A 62 9.89 -7.90 7.64
CA LYS A 62 11.34 -8.15 7.73
C LYS A 62 12.14 -7.78 6.47
N GLY A 63 11.66 -6.82 5.68
CA GLY A 63 12.29 -6.42 4.42
C GLY A 63 13.67 -5.79 4.64
N VAL A 64 14.55 -5.94 3.64
CA VAL A 64 15.92 -5.41 3.68
C VAL A 64 15.98 -3.88 3.68
N ALA A 65 17.12 -3.30 4.09
CA ALA A 65 17.35 -1.86 4.12
C ALA A 65 17.37 -1.23 2.71
N GLY A 66 16.85 -0.02 2.60
CA GLY A 66 16.91 0.80 1.40
C GLY A 66 18.25 1.47 1.18
N VAL A 67 18.25 2.66 0.54
CA VAL A 67 19.45 3.46 0.29
C VAL A 67 20.06 4.06 1.56
N ASP A 68 19.22 4.32 2.57
CA ASP A 68 19.59 4.84 3.88
C ASP A 68 20.28 3.81 4.79
N LYS A 69 20.31 2.55 4.37
CA LYS A 69 20.84 1.40 5.12
C LYS A 69 20.15 1.13 6.47
N MET A 70 19.10 1.86 6.81
CA MET A 70 18.33 1.64 8.04
C MET A 70 17.59 0.30 7.96
N THR A 71 17.67 -0.47 9.04
CA THR A 71 16.97 -1.77 9.16
C THR A 71 15.56 -1.58 9.71
N VAL A 72 14.71 -2.57 9.51
CA VAL A 72 13.34 -2.56 10.07
C VAL A 72 13.32 -2.63 11.60
N TYR A 73 14.42 -3.03 12.25
CA TYR A 73 14.54 -3.09 13.71
C TYR A 73 14.80 -1.73 14.35
N GLU A 74 15.36 -0.80 13.59
CA GLU A 74 15.68 0.57 14.05
C GLU A 74 14.48 1.52 13.90
N ILE A 75 13.45 1.12 13.14
CA ILE A 75 12.35 2.00 12.75
C ILE A 75 11.55 2.53 13.96
N ASP A 76 11.35 1.74 15.02
CA ASP A 76 10.58 2.18 16.19
C ASP A 76 11.22 3.41 16.82
N THR A 77 12.50 3.29 17.18
CA THR A 77 13.26 4.37 17.81
C THR A 77 13.37 5.58 16.89
N TYR A 78 13.68 5.33 15.61
CA TYR A 78 13.77 6.39 14.63
C TYR A 78 12.43 7.13 14.46
N PHE A 79 11.35 6.38 14.33
CA PHE A 79 10.03 6.95 14.09
C PHE A 79 9.50 7.70 15.32
N GLN A 80 9.72 7.19 16.53
CA GLN A 80 9.39 7.89 17.77
C GLN A 80 10.06 9.28 17.84
N ASN A 81 11.32 9.36 17.48
CA ASN A 81 12.09 10.60 17.56
C ASN A 81 11.81 11.58 16.40
N ASN A 82 11.35 11.10 15.24
CA ASN A 82 11.24 11.90 14.03
C ASN A 82 9.78 12.06 13.54
N LYS A 83 8.82 11.40 14.16
CA LYS A 83 7.42 11.35 13.72
C LYS A 83 6.83 12.74 13.49
N GLU A 84 6.96 13.64 14.46
CA GLU A 84 6.37 14.98 14.36
C GLU A 84 7.02 15.82 13.26
N ARG A 85 8.34 15.68 13.05
CA ARG A 85 9.04 16.32 11.94
C ARG A 85 8.53 15.79 10.60
N ILE A 86 8.39 14.47 10.47
CA ILE A 86 7.90 13.82 9.24
C ILE A 86 6.46 14.26 8.94
N LYS A 87 5.57 14.27 9.95
CA LYS A 87 4.19 14.76 9.80
C LYS A 87 4.17 16.21 9.31
N LYS A 88 4.96 17.08 9.92
CA LYS A 88 5.06 18.49 9.55
C LYS A 88 5.55 18.63 8.10
N GLU A 89 6.60 17.94 7.71
CA GLU A 89 7.13 17.98 6.34
C GLU A 89 6.08 17.52 5.31
N ILE A 90 5.28 16.50 5.64
CA ILE A 90 4.20 16.02 4.77
C ILE A 90 3.09 17.07 4.65
N LEU A 91 2.62 17.62 5.77
CA LEU A 91 1.56 18.63 5.80
C LEU A 91 1.97 19.91 5.05
N GLU A 92 3.23 20.30 5.15
CA GLU A 92 3.80 21.44 4.42
C GLU A 92 4.20 21.11 2.98
N LYS A 93 3.94 19.87 2.48
CA LYS A 93 4.33 19.37 1.16
C LYS A 93 5.85 19.41 0.88
N LYS A 94 6.65 19.41 1.94
CA LYS A 94 8.13 19.45 1.89
C LYS A 94 8.77 18.07 1.94
N TYR A 95 8.02 17.05 2.34
CA TYR A 95 8.52 15.68 2.40
C TYR A 95 9.04 15.22 1.04
N ARG A 96 10.25 14.65 1.03
CA ARG A 96 10.91 14.13 -0.17
C ARG A 96 11.24 12.66 0.05
N PRO A 97 10.50 11.73 -0.60
CA PRO A 97 10.86 10.32 -0.59
C PRO A 97 12.27 10.12 -1.13
N GLN A 98 12.98 9.14 -0.57
CA GLN A 98 14.30 8.76 -1.06
C GLN A 98 14.18 7.93 -2.35
N PRO A 99 15.21 7.94 -3.22
CA PRO A 99 15.25 7.02 -4.35
C PRO A 99 15.18 5.56 -3.90
N VAL A 100 14.53 4.71 -4.68
CA VAL A 100 14.49 3.28 -4.39
C VAL A 100 15.83 2.63 -4.77
N LYS A 101 16.35 1.76 -3.90
CA LYS A 101 17.57 0.99 -4.18
C LYS A 101 17.24 -0.12 -5.18
N ARG A 102 17.86 -0.12 -6.35
CA ARG A 102 17.70 -1.17 -7.34
C ARG A 102 18.49 -2.42 -6.94
N VAL A 103 17.86 -3.57 -7.00
CA VAL A 103 18.47 -4.89 -6.90
C VAL A 103 17.89 -5.79 -7.97
N TYR A 104 18.62 -6.83 -8.37
CA TYR A 104 18.19 -7.76 -9.40
C TYR A 104 18.08 -9.17 -8.80
N ILE A 105 16.89 -9.75 -8.92
CA ILE A 105 16.61 -11.11 -8.46
C ILE A 105 16.61 -12.07 -9.67
N PRO A 106 17.35 -13.20 -9.62
CA PRO A 106 17.33 -14.18 -10.67
C PRO A 106 15.94 -14.78 -10.87
N LYS A 107 15.51 -14.97 -12.11
CA LYS A 107 14.33 -15.78 -12.47
C LYS A 107 14.77 -17.17 -12.90
N SER A 108 13.83 -18.14 -12.88
CA SER A 108 14.06 -19.53 -13.32
C SER A 108 14.57 -19.65 -14.77
N ASN A 109 14.32 -18.65 -15.61
CA ASN A 109 14.72 -18.61 -17.02
C ASN A 109 16.02 -17.82 -17.29
N ALA A 110 16.94 -17.74 -16.33
CA ALA A 110 18.19 -16.97 -16.38
C ALA A 110 18.02 -15.43 -16.55
N LYS A 111 16.81 -14.91 -16.70
CA LYS A 111 16.55 -13.46 -16.71
C LYS A 111 16.60 -12.92 -15.29
N LYS A 112 16.91 -11.63 -15.15
CA LYS A 112 16.89 -10.94 -13.86
C LYS A 112 15.61 -10.10 -13.75
N ARG A 113 14.96 -10.15 -12.59
CA ARG A 113 13.84 -9.26 -12.26
C ARG A 113 14.39 -8.05 -11.50
N PRO A 114 14.20 -6.82 -12.01
CA PRO A 114 14.55 -5.63 -11.26
C PRO A 114 13.58 -5.42 -10.10
N LEU A 115 14.11 -5.14 -8.92
CA LEU A 115 13.36 -4.85 -7.70
C LEU A 115 13.81 -3.50 -7.15
N GLY A 116 12.87 -2.61 -6.80
CA GLY A 116 13.16 -1.34 -6.12
C GLY A 116 12.85 -1.47 -4.63
N ILE A 117 13.83 -1.17 -3.77
CA ILE A 117 13.68 -1.24 -2.31
C ILE A 117 13.64 0.19 -1.76
N PRO A 118 12.47 0.69 -1.32
CA PRO A 118 12.37 2.00 -0.67
C PRO A 118 13.06 2.02 0.70
N SER A 119 13.37 3.19 1.23
CA SER A 119 13.80 3.35 2.63
C SER A 119 12.73 2.81 3.59
N VAL A 120 13.14 2.43 4.80
CA VAL A 120 12.17 1.90 5.79
C VAL A 120 11.14 2.96 6.18
N THR A 121 11.55 4.21 6.30
CA THR A 121 10.65 5.35 6.57
C THR A 121 9.62 5.52 5.44
N ASP A 122 10.08 5.50 4.19
CA ASP A 122 9.18 5.61 3.03
C ASP A 122 8.17 4.46 2.99
N ARG A 123 8.61 3.22 3.31
CA ARG A 123 7.70 2.06 3.42
C ARG A 123 6.62 2.26 4.48
N VAL A 124 6.96 2.86 5.64
CA VAL A 124 5.96 3.16 6.68
C VAL A 124 4.93 4.16 6.18
N ILE A 125 5.36 5.23 5.51
CA ILE A 125 4.44 6.24 4.98
C ILE A 125 3.58 5.64 3.86
N GLN A 126 4.16 4.88 2.93
CA GLN A 126 3.42 4.17 1.88
C GLN A 126 2.41 3.19 2.47
N GLN A 127 2.79 2.45 3.51
CA GLN A 127 1.89 1.54 4.22
C GLN A 127 0.74 2.28 4.90
N ALA A 128 1.01 3.44 5.52
CA ALA A 128 -0.02 4.27 6.14
C ALA A 128 -1.03 4.80 5.11
N ILE A 129 -0.55 5.22 3.92
CA ILE A 129 -1.41 5.61 2.79
C ILE A 129 -2.24 4.41 2.33
N ALA A 130 -1.62 3.26 2.11
CA ALA A 130 -2.28 2.06 1.61
C ALA A 130 -3.40 1.58 2.54
N GLN A 131 -3.21 1.63 3.86
CA GLN A 131 -4.22 1.24 4.85
C GLN A 131 -5.50 2.06 4.76
N VAL A 132 -5.36 3.35 4.48
CA VAL A 132 -6.52 4.26 4.36
C VAL A 132 -7.16 4.14 2.97
N LEU A 133 -6.35 4.16 1.90
CA LEU A 133 -6.87 4.05 0.54
C LEU A 133 -7.56 2.70 0.29
N MET A 134 -7.04 1.61 0.86
CA MET A 134 -7.65 0.29 0.72
C MET A 134 -9.11 0.30 1.19
N LYS A 135 -9.41 0.98 2.29
CA LYS A 135 -10.78 1.09 2.81
C LYS A 135 -11.71 1.89 1.89
N ILE A 136 -11.15 2.93 1.24
CA ILE A 136 -11.91 3.77 0.30
C ILE A 136 -12.26 3.00 -0.97
N TYR A 137 -11.33 2.17 -1.46
CA TYR A 137 -11.46 1.49 -2.74
C TYR A 137 -12.02 0.06 -2.64
N GLU A 138 -12.15 -0.52 -1.42
CA GLU A 138 -12.58 -1.90 -1.24
C GLU A 138 -13.94 -2.18 -1.89
N ASP A 139 -14.91 -1.32 -1.67
CA ASP A 139 -16.26 -1.46 -2.21
C ASP A 139 -16.35 -1.21 -3.73
N ARG A 140 -15.27 -0.71 -4.34
CA ARG A 140 -15.22 -0.45 -5.78
C ARG A 140 -14.59 -1.57 -6.57
N PHE A 141 -13.97 -2.52 -5.91
CA PHE A 141 -13.35 -3.65 -6.58
C PHE A 141 -14.42 -4.70 -6.93
N SER A 142 -14.29 -5.26 -8.14
CA SER A 142 -15.10 -6.41 -8.55
C SER A 142 -14.99 -7.56 -7.55
N ASP A 143 -16.09 -8.27 -7.32
CA ASP A 143 -16.10 -9.47 -6.47
C ASP A 143 -15.17 -10.57 -6.98
N ASN A 144 -14.86 -10.59 -8.27
CA ASN A 144 -13.93 -11.52 -8.90
C ASN A 144 -12.47 -11.07 -8.82
N ARG A 145 -12.16 -9.96 -8.14
CA ARG A 145 -10.79 -9.56 -7.85
C ARG A 145 -10.34 -10.14 -6.51
N PHE A 146 -9.38 -11.05 -6.54
CA PHE A 146 -8.86 -11.74 -5.36
C PHE A 146 -7.48 -11.24 -4.93
N GLY A 147 -6.65 -10.78 -5.88
CA GLY A 147 -5.30 -10.32 -5.59
C GLY A 147 -5.25 -8.99 -4.84
N PHE A 148 -4.36 -8.90 -3.83
CA PHE A 148 -4.06 -7.69 -3.05
C PHE A 148 -5.27 -7.07 -2.33
N ARG A 149 -6.23 -7.88 -1.91
CA ARG A 149 -7.39 -7.45 -1.13
C ARG A 149 -7.39 -8.11 0.25
N PRO A 150 -7.84 -7.40 1.31
CA PRO A 150 -8.01 -8.00 2.62
C PRO A 150 -9.10 -9.10 2.56
N ASN A 151 -8.90 -10.16 3.31
CA ASN A 151 -9.84 -11.30 3.41
C ASN A 151 -10.15 -12.00 2.07
N ARG A 152 -9.28 -11.89 1.08
CA ARG A 152 -9.34 -12.63 -0.20
C ARG A 152 -8.03 -13.40 -0.39
N SER A 153 -8.12 -14.61 -0.89
CA SER A 153 -6.97 -15.51 -1.08
C SER A 153 -6.93 -16.12 -2.49
N ALA A 154 -5.81 -16.75 -2.81
CA ALA A 154 -5.70 -17.53 -4.04
C ALA A 154 -6.65 -18.74 -4.05
N HIS A 155 -6.97 -19.30 -2.87
CA HIS A 155 -7.93 -20.40 -2.76
C HIS A 155 -9.34 -19.95 -3.15
N ASP A 156 -9.79 -18.77 -2.68
CA ASP A 156 -11.08 -18.21 -3.07
C ASP A 156 -11.17 -18.00 -4.60
N ALA A 157 -10.04 -17.60 -5.23
CA ALA A 157 -9.97 -17.45 -6.68
C ALA A 157 -10.11 -18.82 -7.40
N LEU A 158 -9.48 -19.87 -6.86
CA LEU A 158 -9.61 -21.23 -7.40
C LEU A 158 -11.03 -21.77 -7.22
N GLU A 159 -11.65 -21.58 -6.06
CA GLU A 159 -13.05 -21.96 -5.82
C GLU A 159 -13.96 -21.28 -6.81
N ARG A 160 -13.81 -19.97 -7.02
CA ARG A 160 -14.60 -19.23 -8.01
C ARG A 160 -14.38 -19.72 -9.45
N THR A 161 -13.16 -20.12 -9.78
CA THR A 161 -12.87 -20.72 -11.10
C THR A 161 -13.58 -22.05 -11.27
N LEU A 162 -13.59 -22.91 -10.23
CA LEU A 162 -14.31 -24.18 -10.25
C LEU A 162 -15.84 -23.99 -10.41
N GLU A 163 -16.40 -22.95 -9.78
CA GLU A 163 -17.82 -22.62 -9.99
C GLU A 163 -18.12 -22.35 -11.46
N TYR A 164 -17.33 -21.50 -12.15
CA TYR A 164 -17.50 -21.23 -13.57
C TYR A 164 -17.34 -22.47 -14.45
N LEU A 165 -16.38 -23.35 -14.14
CA LEU A 165 -16.24 -24.63 -14.87
C LEU A 165 -17.48 -25.53 -14.69
N ASN A 166 -18.04 -25.58 -13.48
CA ASN A 166 -19.26 -26.33 -13.20
C ASN A 166 -20.52 -25.74 -13.88
N GLU A 167 -20.53 -24.41 -14.11
CA GLU A 167 -21.56 -23.72 -14.88
C GLU A 167 -21.43 -23.96 -16.41
N GLY A 168 -20.39 -24.69 -16.86
CA GLY A 168 -20.19 -25.07 -18.27
C GLY A 168 -19.26 -24.13 -19.03
N CYS A 169 -18.50 -23.27 -18.37
CA CYS A 169 -17.47 -22.46 -19.02
C CYS A 169 -16.25 -23.34 -19.34
N GLU A 170 -16.02 -23.65 -20.62
CA GLU A 170 -14.94 -24.53 -21.08
C GLU A 170 -13.69 -23.75 -21.57
N TRP A 171 -13.83 -22.46 -21.86
CA TRP A 171 -12.77 -21.64 -22.40
C TRP A 171 -12.16 -20.72 -21.35
N ILE A 172 -10.83 -20.71 -21.27
CA ILE A 172 -10.06 -19.82 -20.38
C ILE A 172 -9.24 -18.86 -21.24
N ILE A 173 -9.36 -17.56 -21.00
CA ILE A 173 -8.54 -16.53 -21.60
C ILE A 173 -7.63 -15.99 -20.51
N ASP A 174 -6.32 -16.16 -20.67
CA ASP A 174 -5.29 -15.60 -19.77
C ASP A 174 -4.74 -14.31 -20.39
N MET A 175 -4.79 -13.20 -19.65
CA MET A 175 -4.30 -11.90 -20.07
C MET A 175 -3.43 -11.27 -18.99
N ASP A 176 -2.24 -10.78 -19.36
CA ASP A 176 -1.35 -10.05 -18.47
C ASP A 176 -0.85 -8.76 -19.14
N ILE A 177 -0.61 -7.73 -18.33
CA ILE A 177 -0.09 -6.45 -18.82
C ILE A 177 1.41 -6.44 -18.62
N GLU A 178 2.17 -6.43 -19.73
CA GLU A 178 3.63 -6.39 -19.69
C GLU A 178 4.13 -5.11 -19.00
N ALA A 179 5.03 -5.29 -18.04
CA ALA A 179 5.72 -4.21 -17.33
C ALA A 179 4.76 -3.11 -16.78
N TYR A 180 3.57 -3.49 -16.31
CA TYR A 180 2.52 -2.56 -15.89
C TYR A 180 3.04 -1.45 -14.96
N PHE A 181 3.81 -1.79 -13.92
CA PHE A 181 4.31 -0.81 -12.95
C PHE A 181 5.39 0.12 -13.52
N ASP A 182 6.10 -0.31 -14.56
CA ASP A 182 7.14 0.50 -15.22
C ASP A 182 6.54 1.44 -16.29
N THR A 183 5.33 1.11 -16.79
CA THR A 183 4.69 1.82 -17.92
C THR A 183 3.47 2.65 -17.53
N VAL A 184 3.01 2.57 -16.26
CA VAL A 184 1.85 3.33 -15.80
C VAL A 184 2.07 4.84 -15.92
N ASN A 185 1.13 5.52 -16.58
CA ASN A 185 1.16 6.97 -16.69
C ASN A 185 0.79 7.62 -15.35
N HIS A 186 1.74 8.29 -14.71
CA HIS A 186 1.57 8.89 -13.37
C HIS A 186 0.48 9.97 -13.35
N ASP A 187 0.36 10.77 -14.41
CA ASP A 187 -0.66 11.84 -14.46
C ASP A 187 -2.07 11.25 -14.57
N LYS A 188 -2.23 10.20 -15.38
CA LYS A 188 -3.50 9.48 -15.50
C LYS A 188 -3.87 8.80 -14.17
N LEU A 189 -2.91 8.16 -13.50
CA LEU A 189 -3.12 7.56 -12.18
C LEU A 189 -3.57 8.60 -11.15
N ILE A 190 -2.90 9.74 -11.05
CA ILE A 190 -3.27 10.83 -10.15
C ILE A 190 -4.64 11.41 -10.51
N SER A 191 -4.99 11.48 -11.80
CA SER A 191 -6.31 11.93 -12.24
C SER A 191 -7.42 10.98 -11.76
N ILE A 192 -7.24 9.68 -11.90
CA ILE A 192 -8.17 8.65 -11.41
C ILE A 192 -8.30 8.72 -9.89
N LEU A 193 -7.17 8.79 -9.17
CA LEU A 193 -7.21 8.90 -7.72
C LEU A 193 -7.96 10.16 -7.24
N ARG A 194 -7.89 11.27 -8.00
CA ARG A 194 -8.58 12.53 -7.68
C ARG A 194 -10.10 12.42 -7.71
N GLU A 195 -10.65 11.44 -8.39
CA GLU A 195 -12.10 11.21 -8.43
C GLU A 195 -12.64 10.91 -7.03
N GLU A 196 -11.87 10.20 -6.20
CA GLU A 196 -12.23 9.83 -4.83
C GLU A 196 -11.44 10.64 -3.78
N VAL A 197 -10.15 10.79 -3.99
CA VAL A 197 -9.25 11.49 -3.06
C VAL A 197 -9.27 12.99 -3.37
N LYS A 198 -10.07 13.76 -2.61
CA LYS A 198 -10.17 15.21 -2.80
C LYS A 198 -9.06 16.00 -2.09
N ASP A 199 -8.24 15.34 -1.26
CA ASP A 199 -7.16 15.99 -0.52
C ASP A 199 -5.90 16.15 -1.39
N SER A 200 -5.60 17.40 -1.70
CA SER A 200 -4.45 17.76 -2.53
C SER A 200 -3.10 17.42 -1.90
N THR A 201 -3.02 17.34 -0.57
CA THR A 201 -1.77 16.99 0.14
C THR A 201 -1.49 15.51 0.01
N THR A 202 -2.50 14.67 0.13
CA THR A 202 -2.40 13.22 -0.12
C THR A 202 -1.98 12.93 -1.56
N LEU A 203 -2.64 13.55 -2.55
CA LEU A 203 -2.29 13.38 -3.97
C LEU A 203 -0.87 13.86 -4.28
N HIS A 204 -0.45 14.97 -3.67
CA HIS A 204 0.92 15.47 -3.82
C HIS A 204 1.95 14.46 -3.27
N LEU A 205 1.69 13.90 -2.09
CA LEU A 205 2.56 12.91 -1.46
C LEU A 205 2.68 11.64 -2.32
N ILE A 206 1.55 11.12 -2.83
CA ILE A 206 1.55 9.97 -3.75
C ILE A 206 2.39 10.28 -4.99
N ARG A 207 2.19 11.45 -5.62
CA ARG A 207 2.99 11.88 -6.77
C ARG A 207 4.49 11.93 -6.45
N LYS A 208 4.87 12.39 -5.26
CA LYS A 208 6.28 12.40 -4.84
C LYS A 208 6.87 10.99 -4.76
N PHE A 209 6.12 10.00 -4.27
CA PHE A 209 6.55 8.60 -4.28
C PHE A 209 6.72 8.04 -5.71
N LEU A 210 5.80 8.36 -6.63
CA LEU A 210 5.92 7.95 -8.03
C LEU A 210 7.15 8.56 -8.73
N GLN A 211 7.63 9.70 -8.25
CA GLN A 211 8.75 10.46 -8.80
C GLN A 211 10.07 10.28 -8.02
N ALA A 212 10.11 9.41 -7.01
CA ALA A 212 11.25 9.29 -6.10
C ALA A 212 12.58 8.91 -6.77
N GLY A 213 12.53 8.38 -7.99
CA GLY A 213 13.70 7.94 -8.73
C GLY A 213 14.25 6.59 -8.28
N ILE A 214 15.29 6.14 -8.95
CA ILE A 214 15.92 4.84 -8.75
C ILE A 214 17.42 5.07 -8.57
N MET A 215 18.00 4.47 -7.55
CA MET A 215 19.44 4.42 -7.34
C MET A 215 19.95 3.03 -7.71
N GLU A 216 20.72 2.94 -8.76
CA GLU A 216 21.49 1.74 -9.12
C GLU A 216 22.85 1.81 -8.42
N LYS A 217 23.34 0.68 -7.94
CA LYS A 217 24.76 0.58 -7.59
C LYS A 217 25.54 0.31 -8.87
N ASP A 218 26.57 1.10 -9.10
CA ASP A 218 27.64 0.79 -10.04
C ASP A 218 28.33 -0.52 -9.67
#